data_852ea3e42de96c9b09e3c326320bec19
#
_entry.id   852ea3e42de96c9b09e3c326320bec19
#
_cell.length_a   1.000
_cell.length_b   1.000
_cell.length_c   1.000
_cell.angle_alpha   90.00
_cell.angle_beta   90.00
_cell.angle_gamma   90.00
#
_symmetry.space_group_name_H-M   'P 1'
#
loop_
_entity.id
_entity.type
_entity.pdbx_description
1 polymer ?
#
loop_
_entity_poly.entity_id
_entity_poly.type
_entity_poly.pdbx_seq_one_letter_code
_entity_poly.pdbx_strand_id
1 'polypeptide(L)'
;MNYYELRFTTKPIEEYQQDLLINELAEIGFDTFEEVEQGFKAYIPSDDFNQALLEKHLEPYHVMFDFTYDVNVIPQKNWNEVW
;
A
#
# COMPACT_ATOMS: atom_id res chain seq x y z
N MET A 1 -15.59 10.40 1.96
CA MET A 1 -14.60 9.66 1.18
C MET A 1 -13.79 8.75 2.08
N ASN A 2 -13.57 7.52 1.64
CA ASN A 2 -12.82 6.55 2.41
C ASN A 2 -11.42 6.40 1.84
N TYR A 3 -10.55 5.84 2.66
CA TYR A 3 -9.20 5.45 2.22
C TYR A 3 -9.04 3.97 2.42
N TYR A 4 -8.24 3.34 1.58
CA TYR A 4 -7.76 1.99 1.82
C TYR A 4 -6.35 2.07 2.36
N GLU A 5 -6.10 1.27 3.38
CA GLU A 5 -4.77 1.09 3.92
C GLU A 5 -4.31 -0.30 3.52
N LEU A 6 -3.21 -0.37 2.82
CA LEU A 6 -2.61 -1.65 2.47
C LEU A 6 -1.35 -1.82 3.30
N ARG A 7 -1.33 -2.88 4.08
CA ARG A 7 -0.19 -3.18 4.93
C ARG A 7 0.64 -4.26 4.25
N PHE A 8 1.82 -3.89 3.83
CA PHE A 8 2.71 -4.81 3.13
C PHE A 8 3.74 -5.40 4.10
N THR A 9 3.87 -6.71 4.06
CA THR A 9 4.90 -7.41 4.80
C THR A 9 5.93 -7.89 3.79
N THR A 10 7.09 -7.28 3.83
CA THR A 10 8.07 -7.45 2.74
C THR A 10 9.38 -8.07 3.18
N LYS A 11 9.53 -8.41 4.44
CA LYS A 11 10.80 -8.91 4.90
C LYS A 11 11.05 -10.33 4.41
N PRO A 12 12.30 -10.75 4.37
CA PRO A 12 13.48 -9.89 4.45
C PRO A 12 13.88 -9.47 3.05
N ILE A 13 13.73 -8.21 2.75
CA ILE A 13 14.14 -7.69 1.46
C ILE A 13 15.02 -6.48 1.67
N GLU A 14 15.75 -6.14 0.63
CA GLU A 14 16.61 -4.97 0.66
C GLU A 14 15.78 -3.69 0.57
N GLU A 15 16.33 -2.61 1.09
CA GLU A 15 15.64 -1.34 1.09
C GLU A 15 15.28 -0.90 -0.33
N TYR A 16 16.18 -1.12 -1.29
CA TYR A 16 15.89 -0.70 -2.65
C TYR A 16 14.73 -1.48 -3.26
N GLN A 17 14.53 -2.72 -2.82
CA GLN A 17 13.41 -3.51 -3.31
C GLN A 17 12.09 -2.96 -2.78
N GLN A 18 12.08 -2.52 -1.54
CA GLN A 18 10.90 -1.89 -0.99
C GLN A 18 10.61 -0.59 -1.72
N ASP A 19 11.65 0.17 -2.07
CA ASP A 19 11.46 1.41 -2.81
C ASP A 19 10.85 1.15 -4.18
N LEU A 20 11.21 0.04 -4.82
CA LEU A 20 10.61 -0.32 -6.10
C LEU A 20 9.10 -0.52 -5.96
N LEU A 21 8.68 -1.20 -4.91
CA LEU A 21 7.26 -1.39 -4.66
C LEU A 21 6.56 -0.07 -4.41
N ILE A 22 7.17 0.78 -3.60
CA ILE A 22 6.59 2.06 -3.28
C ILE A 22 6.43 2.91 -4.54
N ASN A 23 7.43 2.93 -5.39
CA ASN A 23 7.35 3.68 -6.63
C ASN A 23 6.24 3.16 -7.54
N GLU A 24 6.10 1.85 -7.62
CA GLU A 24 5.05 1.25 -8.43
C GLU A 24 3.67 1.63 -7.91
N LEU A 25 3.51 1.59 -6.59
CA LEU A 25 2.23 1.94 -5.98
C LEU A 25 1.90 3.42 -6.18
N ALA A 26 2.91 4.27 -6.10
CA ALA A 26 2.69 5.70 -6.32
C ALA A 26 2.15 5.95 -7.73
N GLU A 27 2.55 5.15 -8.70
CA GLU A 27 2.09 5.33 -10.07
C GLU A 27 0.62 4.98 -10.26
N ILE A 28 0.07 4.16 -9.39
CA ILE A 28 -1.33 3.75 -9.53
C ILE A 28 -2.25 4.44 -8.55
N GLY A 29 -1.76 5.49 -7.89
CA GLY A 29 -2.63 6.34 -7.10
C GLY A 29 -2.39 6.40 -5.61
N PHE A 30 -1.49 5.58 -5.10
CA PHE A 30 -1.17 5.66 -3.67
C PHE A 30 -0.42 6.94 -3.39
N ASP A 31 -0.85 7.66 -2.37
CA ASP A 31 -0.31 9.00 -2.10
C ASP A 31 0.41 9.13 -0.77
N THR A 32 0.34 8.13 0.09
CA THR A 32 0.96 8.20 1.40
C THR A 32 1.56 6.84 1.74
N PHE A 33 2.77 6.86 2.28
CA PHE A 33 3.47 5.65 2.66
C PHE A 33 4.09 5.83 4.03
N GLU A 34 4.07 4.74 4.81
CA GLU A 34 4.65 4.76 6.14
C GLU A 34 5.46 3.50 6.35
N GLU A 35 6.74 3.66 6.67
CA GLU A 35 7.58 2.51 6.97
C GLU A 35 7.21 1.91 8.31
N VAL A 36 7.19 0.58 8.37
CA VAL A 36 6.97 -0.14 9.61
C VAL A 36 7.99 -1.26 9.70
N GLU A 37 8.05 -1.89 10.87
CA GLU A 37 9.11 -2.84 11.16
C GLU A 37 9.20 -3.98 10.14
N GLN A 38 8.07 -4.48 9.67
CA GLN A 38 8.06 -5.64 8.78
C GLN A 38 7.79 -5.29 7.34
N GLY A 39 7.71 -4.01 7.01
CA GLY A 39 7.42 -3.60 5.65
C GLY A 39 7.00 -2.16 5.61
N PHE A 40 5.82 -1.93 5.04
CA PHE A 40 5.31 -0.56 4.98
C PHE A 40 3.80 -0.58 4.81
N LYS A 41 3.19 0.56 5.08
CA LYS A 41 1.77 0.79 4.82
C LYS A 41 1.65 1.77 3.68
N ALA A 42 0.65 1.56 2.84
CA ALA A 42 0.37 2.46 1.72
C ALA A 42 -1.10 2.85 1.77
N TYR A 43 -1.39 4.08 1.43
CA TYR A 43 -2.74 4.61 1.51
C TYR A 43 -3.18 5.14 0.16
N ILE A 44 -4.42 4.85 -0.20
CA ILE A 44 -4.99 5.29 -1.46
C ILE A 44 -6.45 5.68 -1.23
N PRO A 45 -6.90 6.80 -1.81
CA PRO A 45 -8.33 7.14 -1.74
C PRO A 45 -9.16 6.04 -2.37
N SER A 46 -10.31 5.76 -1.78
CA SER A 46 -11.14 4.66 -2.26
C SER A 46 -11.57 4.83 -3.71
N ASP A 47 -11.74 6.07 -4.14
CA ASP A 47 -12.14 6.34 -5.52
C ASP A 47 -11.07 5.97 -6.52
N ASP A 48 -9.82 5.94 -6.10
CA ASP A 48 -8.69 5.63 -6.97
C ASP A 48 -8.26 4.17 -6.85
N PHE A 49 -8.80 3.44 -5.91
CA PHE A 49 -8.38 2.07 -5.68
C PHE A 49 -9.00 1.12 -6.70
N ASN A 50 -8.15 0.30 -7.30
CA ASN A 50 -8.58 -0.72 -8.24
C ASN A 50 -7.76 -1.96 -7.98
N GLN A 51 -8.39 -2.98 -7.39
CA GLN A 51 -7.66 -4.17 -6.98
C GLN A 51 -7.08 -4.93 -8.18
N ALA A 52 -7.81 -4.99 -9.27
CA ALA A 52 -7.29 -5.67 -10.45
C ALA A 52 -6.03 -4.98 -10.98
N LEU A 53 -6.05 -3.66 -10.99
CA LEU A 53 -4.89 -2.90 -11.42
C LEU A 53 -3.73 -3.08 -10.45
N LEU A 54 -4.02 -3.08 -9.16
CA LEU A 54 -3.00 -3.32 -8.14
C LEU A 54 -2.32 -4.66 -8.36
N GLU A 55 -3.11 -5.71 -8.54
CA GLU A 55 -2.56 -7.04 -8.71
C GLU A 55 -1.74 -7.15 -9.97
N LYS A 56 -2.18 -6.50 -11.04
CA LYS A 56 -1.44 -6.49 -12.28
C LYS A 56 -0.07 -5.84 -12.12
N HIS A 57 -0.02 -4.75 -11.38
CA HIS A 57 1.24 -4.06 -11.16
C HIS A 57 2.16 -4.79 -10.20
N LEU A 58 1.59 -5.55 -9.26
CA LEU A 58 2.40 -6.28 -8.30
C LEU A 58 2.89 -7.63 -8.82
N GLU A 59 2.28 -8.15 -9.87
CA GLU A 59 2.60 -9.48 -10.38
C GLU A 59 4.08 -9.68 -10.65
N PRO A 60 4.77 -8.76 -11.36
CA PRO A 60 6.20 -8.95 -11.60
C PRO A 60 7.02 -9.02 -10.33
N TYR A 61 6.58 -8.32 -9.30
CA TYR A 61 7.35 -8.27 -8.05
C TYR A 61 7.18 -9.53 -7.23
N HIS A 62 6.05 -10.23 -7.38
CA HIS A 62 5.89 -11.52 -6.72
C HIS A 62 6.89 -12.55 -7.23
N VAL A 63 7.35 -12.39 -8.45
CA VAL A 63 8.37 -13.26 -9.02
C VAL A 63 9.74 -12.90 -8.48
N MET A 64 9.97 -11.63 -8.21
CA MET A 64 11.28 -11.14 -7.81
C MET A 64 11.58 -11.37 -6.33
N PHE A 65 10.58 -11.25 -5.48
CA PHE A 65 10.77 -11.46 -4.04
C PHE A 65 9.43 -11.73 -3.38
N ASP A 66 9.51 -12.31 -2.19
CA ASP A 66 8.30 -12.67 -1.46
C ASP A 66 7.75 -11.49 -0.68
N PHE A 67 6.46 -11.28 -0.78
CA PHE A 67 5.79 -10.31 0.07
C PHE A 67 4.31 -10.64 0.12
N THR A 68 3.65 -10.14 1.16
CA THR A 68 2.21 -10.28 1.28
C THR A 68 1.62 -8.92 1.64
N TYR A 69 0.32 -8.78 1.47
CA TYR A 69 -0.33 -7.55 1.87
C TYR A 69 -1.76 -7.81 2.30
N ASP A 70 -2.24 -6.94 3.16
CA ASP A 70 -3.62 -6.94 3.63
C ASP A 70 -4.27 -5.62 3.24
N VAL A 71 -5.56 -5.67 2.93
CA VAL A 71 -6.32 -4.48 2.57
C VAL A 71 -7.29 -4.16 3.67
N ASN A 72 -7.22 -2.94 4.18
CA ASN A 72 -8.13 -2.47 5.22
C ASN A 72 -8.81 -1.19 4.75
N VAL A 73 -10.09 -1.08 5.04
CA VAL A 73 -10.83 0.13 4.73
C VAL A 73 -10.76 1.06 5.93
N ILE A 74 -10.36 2.30 5.67
CA ILE A 74 -10.35 3.33 6.70
C ILE A 74 -11.46 4.30 6.36
N PRO A 75 -12.60 4.24 7.06
CA PRO A 75 -13.68 5.17 6.78
C PRO A 75 -13.27 6.58 7.15
N GLN A 76 -13.74 7.53 6.38
CA GLN A 76 -13.51 8.91 6.70
C GLN A 76 -14.20 9.23 8.00
N LYS A 77 -13.46 9.80 8.92
CA LYS A 77 -14.00 10.18 10.21
C LYS A 77 -14.12 11.68 10.33
N ASN A 78 -15.07 12.07 11.13
CA ASN A 78 -15.17 13.46 11.49
C ASN A 78 -14.16 13.73 12.60
N TRP A 79 -13.00 14.19 12.21
CA TRP A 79 -11.92 14.36 13.15
C TRP A 79 -12.24 15.36 14.26
N ASN A 80 -13.18 16.26 13.99
CA ASN A 80 -13.60 17.22 15.00
C ASN A 80 -14.31 16.56 16.16
N GLU A 81 -14.93 15.43 15.92
CA GLU A 81 -15.62 14.71 16.99
C GLU A 81 -14.66 13.97 17.90
N VAL A 82 -13.51 13.67 17.39
CA VAL A 82 -12.53 12.91 18.16
C VAL A 82 -11.89 13.76 19.23
N TRP A 83 -11.81 15.02 18.98
CA TRP A 83 -11.14 15.98 19.87
C TRP A 83 -12.12 16.73 20.74
#